data_8f385e141a8586fa66fb0aecbff62066
#
_entry.id   8f385e141a8586fa66fb0aecbff62066
#
_cell.length_a   1.000
_cell.length_b   1.000
_cell.length_c   1.000
_cell.angle_alpha   90.00
_cell.angle_beta   90.00
_cell.angle_gamma   90.00
#
_symmetry.space_group_name_H-M   'P 1'
#
loop_
_entity.id
_entity.type
_entity.pdbx_description
1 polymer ?
#
loop_
_entity_poly.entity_id
_entity_poly.type
_entity_poly.pdbx_seq_one_letter_code
_entity_poly.pdbx_strand_id
1 'polypeptide(L)'
;MNRILEPELMEDEAQVLAYAAADFEEENQGFLDRFREYFPEFTEGHILDLGCGPGDIPVRFARALPSCRITGVDASEPMIGLAGVVVKQAGLADRITFRCERFQGVSLIEPVDAVVSNSLLHHVPNPLQFWYRLRQLVKPGSPVLVMDLLRPDSPEEAQAIVDRNAAKEPEILRRDFYNSLLAAFTEDEVAAQLAEMNLSRLIVDMVDDRHWVVSGIIH
;
A
#
# COMPACT_ATOMS: atom_id res chain seq x y z
N MET A 1 -9.46 16.47 -12.59
CA MET A 1 -8.25 16.87 -13.38
C MET A 1 -7.57 15.65 -14.00
N ASN A 2 -6.62 15.82 -14.97
CA ASN A 2 -5.84 14.70 -15.50
C ASN A 2 -4.80 14.24 -14.48
N ARG A 3 -4.54 12.93 -14.45
CA ARG A 3 -3.49 12.32 -13.64
C ARG A 3 -2.10 12.81 -14.08
N ILE A 4 -1.25 13.16 -13.13
CA ILE A 4 0.14 13.56 -13.37
C ILE A 4 1.02 12.52 -12.67
N LEU A 5 1.81 11.78 -13.46
CA LEU A 5 2.69 10.73 -12.91
C LEU A 5 3.82 11.35 -12.09
N GLU A 6 4.16 10.69 -11.01
CA GLU A 6 5.37 10.97 -10.24
C GLU A 6 6.43 9.87 -10.42
N PRO A 7 7.68 10.07 -9.98
CA PRO A 7 8.69 9.02 -9.99
C PRO A 7 8.22 7.77 -9.24
N GLU A 8 8.39 6.61 -9.86
CA GLU A 8 7.93 5.31 -9.29
C GLU A 8 8.66 4.92 -8.01
N LEU A 9 9.89 5.40 -7.81
CA LEU A 9 10.74 4.99 -6.70
C LEU A 9 11.15 6.18 -5.83
N MET A 10 11.08 5.97 -4.52
CA MET A 10 11.65 6.85 -3.52
C MET A 10 13.09 6.39 -3.23
N GLU A 11 14.07 7.00 -3.92
CA GLU A 11 15.50 6.64 -3.83
C GLU A 11 16.34 7.72 -3.14
N ASP A 12 15.85 8.95 -3.04
CA ASP A 12 16.54 10.04 -2.35
C ASP A 12 16.58 9.76 -0.83
N GLU A 13 17.77 9.70 -0.26
CA GLU A 13 17.96 9.35 1.15
C GLU A 13 17.25 10.33 2.10
N ALA A 14 17.25 11.62 1.78
CA ALA A 14 16.58 12.62 2.60
C ALA A 14 15.06 12.46 2.56
N GLN A 15 14.49 12.11 1.40
CA GLN A 15 13.09 11.81 1.20
C GLN A 15 12.69 10.56 2.00
N VAL A 16 13.48 9.47 1.87
CA VAL A 16 13.26 8.21 2.59
C VAL A 16 13.29 8.41 4.10
N LEU A 17 14.28 9.15 4.61
CA LEU A 17 14.40 9.45 6.04
C LEU A 17 13.25 10.33 6.54
N ALA A 18 12.84 11.32 5.76
CA ALA A 18 11.69 12.16 6.11
C ALA A 18 10.40 11.33 6.17
N TYR A 19 10.17 10.47 5.17
CA TYR A 19 9.01 9.58 5.14
C TYR A 19 8.99 8.60 6.33
N ALA A 20 10.13 7.97 6.63
CA ALA A 20 10.23 7.03 7.74
C ALA A 20 10.11 7.69 9.13
N ALA A 21 10.36 9.00 9.23
CA ALA A 21 10.21 9.79 10.46
C ALA A 21 8.81 10.39 10.63
N ALA A 22 8.00 10.39 9.59
CA ALA A 22 6.64 10.92 9.63
C ALA A 22 5.72 10.02 10.49
N ASP A 23 4.74 10.65 11.11
CA ASP A 23 3.75 9.95 11.93
C ASP A 23 2.57 9.48 11.06
N PHE A 24 2.57 8.22 10.70
CA PHE A 24 1.48 7.54 10.00
C PHE A 24 0.75 6.54 10.91
N GLU A 25 0.81 6.74 12.23
CA GLU A 25 0.23 5.80 13.22
C GLU A 25 -1.25 5.56 12.97
N GLU A 26 -2.03 6.62 12.79
CA GLU A 26 -3.48 6.54 12.64
C GLU A 26 -3.87 5.88 11.30
N GLU A 27 -3.22 6.28 10.20
CA GLU A 27 -3.49 5.75 8.86
C GLU A 27 -3.14 4.27 8.77
N ASN A 28 -1.95 3.89 9.24
CA ASN A 28 -1.46 2.51 9.17
C ASN A 28 -2.22 1.59 10.13
N GLN A 29 -2.62 2.09 11.31
CA GLN A 29 -3.48 1.35 12.22
C GLN A 29 -4.87 1.18 11.61
N GLY A 30 -5.44 2.24 11.04
CA GLY A 30 -6.72 2.20 10.36
C GLY A 30 -6.75 1.21 9.18
N PHE A 31 -5.64 1.04 8.46
CA PHE A 31 -5.52 0.06 7.38
C PHE A 31 -5.61 -1.39 7.93
N LEU A 32 -4.89 -1.69 9.00
CA LEU A 32 -4.98 -2.99 9.69
C LEU A 32 -6.39 -3.25 10.24
N ASP A 33 -7.01 -2.26 10.86
CA ASP A 33 -8.32 -2.41 11.47
C ASP A 33 -9.40 -2.70 10.42
N ARG A 34 -9.33 -2.05 9.23
CA ARG A 34 -10.18 -2.38 8.08
C ARG A 34 -9.98 -3.80 7.59
N PHE A 35 -8.73 -4.27 7.50
CA PHE A 35 -8.47 -5.66 7.11
C PHE A 35 -9.16 -6.63 8.07
N ARG A 36 -9.06 -6.42 9.36
CA ARG A 36 -9.68 -7.28 10.39
C ARG A 36 -11.20 -7.19 10.39
N GLU A 37 -11.74 -6.02 10.11
CA GLU A 37 -13.20 -5.81 9.99
C GLU A 37 -13.78 -6.50 8.76
N TYR A 38 -13.13 -6.38 7.61
CA TYR A 38 -13.61 -6.96 6.36
C TYR A 38 -13.37 -8.48 6.27
N PHE A 39 -12.33 -8.97 6.93
CA PHE A 39 -11.92 -10.38 6.89
C PHE A 39 -11.75 -10.98 8.30
N PRO A 40 -12.78 -10.98 9.14
CA PRO A 40 -12.66 -11.41 10.55
C PRO A 40 -12.27 -12.88 10.71
N GLU A 41 -12.54 -13.72 9.70
CA GLU A 41 -12.19 -15.14 9.71
C GLU A 41 -10.72 -15.39 9.31
N PHE A 42 -10.00 -14.39 8.79
CA PHE A 42 -8.60 -14.54 8.41
C PHE A 42 -7.71 -14.38 9.65
N THR A 43 -7.25 -15.49 10.20
CA THR A 43 -6.47 -15.53 11.46
C THR A 43 -5.07 -16.13 11.29
N GLU A 44 -4.82 -16.85 10.21
CA GLU A 44 -3.55 -17.53 9.92
C GLU A 44 -3.25 -17.55 8.43
N GLY A 45 -1.99 -17.71 8.05
CA GLY A 45 -1.56 -17.83 6.67
C GLY A 45 -0.37 -16.94 6.31
N HIS A 46 -0.11 -16.84 5.02
CA HIS A 46 0.96 -16.03 4.46
C HIS A 46 0.37 -14.76 3.81
N ILE A 47 0.73 -13.60 4.33
CA ILE A 47 0.34 -12.29 3.81
C ILE A 47 1.49 -11.73 2.97
N LEU A 48 1.17 -11.21 1.79
CA LEU A 48 2.08 -10.44 0.95
C LEU A 48 1.68 -8.96 1.02
N ASP A 49 2.63 -8.12 1.41
CA ASP A 49 2.50 -6.66 1.38
C ASP A 49 3.30 -6.09 0.21
N LEU A 50 2.59 -5.54 -0.78
CA LEU A 50 3.17 -4.93 -1.96
C LEU A 50 3.35 -3.42 -1.74
N GLY A 51 4.58 -2.94 -1.85
CA GLY A 51 4.96 -1.58 -1.50
C GLY A 51 5.07 -1.40 0.02
N CYS A 52 5.77 -2.31 0.71
CA CYS A 52 5.81 -2.33 2.17
C CYS A 52 6.58 -1.16 2.82
N GLY A 53 7.29 -0.35 2.03
CA GLY A 53 8.06 0.77 2.52
C GLY A 53 8.99 0.42 3.69
N PRO A 54 9.04 1.25 4.75
CA PRO A 54 9.92 1.04 5.90
C PRO A 54 9.42 -0.06 6.87
N GLY A 55 8.35 -0.80 6.53
CA GLY A 55 7.94 -2.03 7.20
C GLY A 55 6.99 -1.86 8.39
N ASP A 56 6.38 -0.71 8.60
CA ASP A 56 5.43 -0.49 9.70
C ASP A 56 4.17 -1.36 9.57
N ILE A 57 3.55 -1.40 8.38
CA ILE A 57 2.37 -2.24 8.12
C ILE A 57 2.65 -3.72 8.36
N PRO A 58 3.72 -4.35 7.82
CA PRO A 58 4.10 -5.71 8.13
C PRO A 58 4.22 -6.00 9.63
N VAL A 59 4.81 -5.08 10.39
CA VAL A 59 4.96 -5.24 11.84
C VAL A 59 3.60 -5.20 12.56
N ARG A 60 2.70 -4.28 12.17
CA ARG A 60 1.33 -4.21 12.73
C ARG A 60 0.56 -5.49 12.47
N PHE A 61 0.56 -5.96 11.22
CA PHE A 61 -0.10 -7.23 10.86
C PHE A 61 0.48 -8.42 11.63
N ALA A 62 1.79 -8.53 11.74
CA ALA A 62 2.41 -9.63 12.48
C ALA A 62 2.10 -9.60 13.99
N ARG A 63 1.92 -8.43 14.58
CA ARG A 63 1.50 -8.29 15.98
C ARG A 63 0.04 -8.67 16.17
N ALA A 64 -0.83 -8.22 15.27
CA ALA A 64 -2.27 -8.45 15.36
C ALA A 64 -2.67 -9.88 14.99
N LEU A 65 -1.91 -10.53 14.09
CA LEU A 65 -2.17 -11.89 13.57
C LEU A 65 -0.96 -12.80 13.87
N PRO A 66 -0.82 -13.31 15.10
CA PRO A 66 0.37 -14.02 15.54
C PRO A 66 0.64 -15.34 14.80
N SER A 67 -0.36 -15.93 14.16
CA SER A 67 -0.23 -17.15 13.35
C SER A 67 0.09 -16.87 11.87
N CYS A 68 0.24 -15.59 11.47
CA CYS A 68 0.60 -15.22 10.11
C CYS A 68 2.11 -15.06 9.92
N ARG A 69 2.58 -15.40 8.72
CA ARG A 69 3.87 -14.97 8.16
C ARG A 69 3.63 -13.85 7.18
N ILE A 70 4.58 -12.93 7.07
CA ILE A 70 4.44 -11.77 6.18
C ILE A 70 5.67 -11.67 5.29
N THR A 71 5.45 -11.46 4.00
CA THR A 71 6.48 -11.03 3.06
C THR A 71 6.17 -9.62 2.62
N GLY A 72 7.04 -8.67 2.96
CA GLY A 72 7.01 -7.32 2.43
C GLY A 72 7.88 -7.21 1.18
N VAL A 73 7.37 -6.54 0.16
CA VAL A 73 8.09 -6.28 -1.09
C VAL A 73 8.11 -4.78 -1.34
N ASP A 74 9.28 -4.23 -1.56
CA ASP A 74 9.47 -2.86 -1.99
C ASP A 74 10.66 -2.79 -2.97
N ALA A 75 10.60 -1.87 -3.93
CA ALA A 75 11.65 -1.72 -4.92
C ALA A 75 12.77 -0.75 -4.45
N SER A 76 12.53 0.01 -3.39
CA SER A 76 13.51 0.94 -2.79
C SER A 76 14.43 0.20 -1.82
N GLU A 77 15.72 0.11 -2.17
CA GLU A 77 16.73 -0.49 -1.29
C GLU A 77 16.86 0.24 0.07
N PRO A 78 16.82 1.59 0.13
CA PRO A 78 16.81 2.30 1.40
C PRO A 78 15.59 1.96 2.27
N MET A 79 14.38 1.85 1.70
CA MET A 79 13.18 1.45 2.44
C MET A 79 13.31 0.05 3.03
N ILE A 80 13.78 -0.92 2.25
CA ILE A 80 14.02 -2.30 2.72
C ILE A 80 15.10 -2.34 3.81
N GLY A 81 16.13 -1.51 3.70
CA GLY A 81 17.13 -1.35 4.76
C GLY A 81 16.52 -0.92 6.09
N LEU A 82 15.64 0.08 6.07
CA LEU A 82 14.91 0.53 7.25
C LEU A 82 13.94 -0.52 7.78
N ALA A 83 13.19 -1.19 6.90
CA ALA A 83 12.29 -2.27 7.26
C ALA A 83 13.00 -3.40 8.03
N GLY A 84 14.23 -3.75 7.60
CA GLY A 84 15.07 -4.72 8.29
C GLY A 84 15.47 -4.30 9.71
N VAL A 85 15.64 -3.00 9.97
CA VAL A 85 15.90 -2.45 11.31
C VAL A 85 14.64 -2.51 12.16
N VAL A 86 13.52 -2.02 11.63
CA VAL A 86 12.22 -1.96 12.32
C VAL A 86 11.78 -3.36 12.78
N VAL A 87 11.87 -4.36 11.90
CA VAL A 87 11.45 -5.73 12.23
C VAL A 87 12.33 -6.39 13.29
N LYS A 88 13.64 -6.10 13.27
CA LYS A 88 14.56 -6.60 14.33
C LYS A 88 14.26 -5.96 15.67
N GLN A 89 14.02 -4.66 15.70
CA GLN A 89 13.64 -3.94 16.93
C GLN A 89 12.29 -4.44 17.50
N ALA A 90 11.36 -4.81 16.61
CA ALA A 90 10.09 -5.39 16.98
C ALA A 90 10.17 -6.85 17.47
N GLY A 91 11.31 -7.55 17.28
CA GLY A 91 11.47 -8.97 17.62
C GLY A 91 10.66 -9.90 16.71
N LEU A 92 10.42 -9.53 15.45
CA LEU A 92 9.53 -10.25 14.52
C LEU A 92 10.26 -10.81 13.28
N ALA A 93 11.58 -10.88 13.32
CA ALA A 93 12.40 -11.31 12.18
C ALA A 93 12.22 -12.79 11.78
N ASP A 94 11.62 -13.61 12.64
CA ASP A 94 11.24 -14.99 12.39
C ASP A 94 9.94 -15.14 11.59
N ARG A 95 9.10 -14.09 11.58
CA ARG A 95 7.78 -14.10 10.92
C ARG A 95 7.65 -13.11 9.77
N ILE A 96 8.54 -12.13 9.67
CA ILE A 96 8.52 -11.13 8.59
C ILE A 96 9.79 -11.25 7.78
N THR A 97 9.64 -11.34 6.46
CA THR A 97 10.74 -11.30 5.50
C THR A 97 10.54 -10.16 4.50
N PHE A 98 11.63 -9.54 4.06
CA PHE A 98 11.57 -8.48 3.06
C PHE A 98 12.32 -8.88 1.78
N ARG A 99 11.81 -8.38 0.65
CA ARG A 99 12.41 -8.57 -0.68
C ARG A 99 12.55 -7.21 -1.34
N CYS A 100 13.79 -6.87 -1.72
CA CYS A 100 14.06 -5.66 -2.49
C CYS A 100 13.90 -5.98 -3.98
N GLU A 101 12.70 -5.78 -4.50
CA GLU A 101 12.37 -6.01 -5.91
C GLU A 101 11.08 -5.29 -6.30
N ARG A 102 10.93 -5.03 -7.60
CA ARG A 102 9.68 -4.50 -8.14
C ARG A 102 8.57 -5.55 -8.07
N PHE A 103 7.34 -5.16 -7.73
CA PHE A 103 6.21 -6.09 -7.63
C PHE A 103 5.97 -6.88 -8.92
N GLN A 104 6.33 -6.33 -10.10
CA GLN A 104 6.22 -7.01 -11.38
C GLN A 104 7.09 -8.26 -11.46
N GLY A 105 8.24 -8.26 -10.78
CA GLY A 105 9.22 -9.36 -10.77
C GLY A 105 8.99 -10.40 -9.68
N VAL A 106 8.10 -10.15 -8.73
CA VAL A 106 7.87 -11.05 -7.59
C VAL A 106 7.54 -12.46 -8.06
N SER A 107 8.33 -13.42 -7.61
CA SER A 107 8.09 -14.84 -7.86
C SER A 107 8.02 -15.57 -6.53
N LEU A 108 6.92 -16.24 -6.29
CA LEU A 108 6.66 -17.02 -5.08
C LEU A 108 6.63 -18.51 -5.45
N ILE A 109 7.10 -19.36 -4.53
CA ILE A 109 7.01 -20.82 -4.71
C ILE A 109 5.54 -21.26 -4.75
N GLU A 110 4.73 -20.67 -3.88
CA GLU A 110 3.28 -20.88 -3.83
C GLU A 110 2.58 -19.53 -3.67
N PRO A 111 1.37 -19.35 -4.25
CA PRO A 111 0.57 -18.16 -3.99
C PRO A 111 0.27 -18.00 -2.51
N VAL A 112 0.10 -16.74 -2.08
CA VAL A 112 -0.14 -16.39 -0.68
C VAL A 112 -1.64 -16.49 -0.30
N ASP A 113 -1.89 -16.46 1.00
CA ASP A 113 -3.23 -16.56 1.59
C ASP A 113 -3.93 -15.20 1.72
N ALA A 114 -3.19 -14.08 1.60
CA ALA A 114 -3.74 -12.73 1.51
C ALA A 114 -2.76 -11.80 0.81
N VAL A 115 -3.28 -10.76 0.12
CA VAL A 115 -2.47 -9.65 -0.40
C VAL A 115 -2.99 -8.34 0.17
N VAL A 116 -2.06 -7.53 0.67
CA VAL A 116 -2.33 -6.16 1.09
C VAL A 116 -1.40 -5.19 0.34
N SER A 117 -1.83 -3.96 0.14
CA SER A 117 -1.02 -2.88 -0.41
C SER A 117 -1.57 -1.55 0.04
N ASN A 118 -0.72 -0.68 0.52
CA ASN A 118 -1.10 0.67 0.93
C ASN A 118 -0.19 1.70 0.27
N SER A 119 -0.80 2.71 -0.37
CA SER A 119 -0.08 3.84 -0.97
C SER A 119 1.01 3.43 -1.99
N LEU A 120 0.70 2.46 -2.86
CA LEU A 120 1.60 2.02 -3.94
C LEU A 120 1.07 2.31 -5.33
N LEU A 121 -0.25 2.14 -5.55
CA LEU A 121 -0.81 2.10 -6.91
C LEU A 121 -0.65 3.45 -7.65
N HIS A 122 -0.68 4.57 -6.93
CA HIS A 122 -0.47 5.89 -7.52
C HIS A 122 0.93 6.07 -8.13
N HIS A 123 1.95 5.34 -7.67
CA HIS A 123 3.28 5.32 -8.28
C HIS A 123 3.34 4.48 -9.57
N VAL A 124 2.34 3.63 -9.84
CA VAL A 124 2.39 2.68 -10.95
C VAL A 124 1.89 3.32 -12.25
N PRO A 125 2.75 3.47 -13.29
CA PRO A 125 2.33 4.08 -14.55
C PRO A 125 1.21 3.33 -15.27
N ASN A 126 1.26 1.99 -15.25
CA ASN A 126 0.21 1.13 -15.80
C ASN A 126 -0.44 0.29 -14.69
N PRO A 127 -1.59 0.74 -14.13
CA PRO A 127 -2.24 0.09 -13.01
C PRO A 127 -2.75 -1.33 -13.32
N LEU A 128 -3.02 -1.65 -14.59
CA LEU A 128 -3.46 -2.99 -14.98
C LEU A 128 -2.39 -4.05 -14.71
N GLN A 129 -1.10 -3.67 -14.77
CA GLN A 129 -0.01 -4.57 -14.38
C GLN A 129 -0.04 -4.92 -12.89
N PHE A 130 -0.42 -3.96 -12.05
CA PHE A 130 -0.56 -4.19 -10.61
C PHE A 130 -1.66 -5.23 -10.32
N TRP A 131 -2.87 -5.03 -10.84
CA TRP A 131 -3.99 -5.95 -10.66
C TRP A 131 -3.73 -7.34 -11.26
N TYR A 132 -3.08 -7.37 -12.44
CA TYR A 132 -2.67 -8.62 -13.06
C TYR A 132 -1.71 -9.41 -12.16
N ARG A 133 -0.67 -8.74 -11.63
CA ARG A 133 0.30 -9.40 -10.75
C ARG A 133 -0.31 -9.80 -9.42
N LEU A 134 -1.09 -8.95 -8.79
CA LEU A 134 -1.80 -9.26 -7.56
C LEU A 134 -2.59 -10.57 -7.70
N ARG A 135 -3.39 -10.68 -8.76
CA ARG A 135 -4.19 -11.89 -9.05
C ARG A 135 -3.34 -13.16 -9.20
N GLN A 136 -2.12 -13.06 -9.73
CA GLN A 136 -1.24 -14.21 -9.88
C GLN A 136 -0.56 -14.63 -8.59
N LEU A 137 -0.40 -13.72 -7.64
CA LEU A 137 0.35 -13.93 -6.41
C LEU A 137 -0.52 -14.48 -5.28
N VAL A 138 -1.83 -14.36 -5.37
CA VAL A 138 -2.78 -14.73 -4.33
C VAL A 138 -3.57 -15.98 -4.71
N LYS A 139 -3.89 -16.82 -3.74
CA LYS A 139 -4.74 -18.02 -3.94
C LYS A 139 -6.20 -17.63 -4.24
N PRO A 140 -6.93 -18.40 -5.05
CA PRO A 140 -8.38 -18.27 -5.11
C PRO A 140 -9.00 -18.48 -3.72
N GLY A 141 -9.98 -17.67 -3.36
CA GLY A 141 -10.61 -17.67 -2.05
C GLY A 141 -9.95 -16.79 -1.01
N SER A 142 -8.85 -16.10 -1.36
CA SER A 142 -8.08 -15.29 -0.41
C SER A 142 -8.50 -13.81 -0.41
N PRO A 143 -8.39 -13.14 0.75
CA PRO A 143 -8.66 -11.71 0.89
C PRO A 143 -7.61 -10.83 0.19
N VAL A 144 -8.10 -9.73 -0.33
CA VAL A 144 -7.31 -8.63 -0.88
C VAL A 144 -7.76 -7.32 -0.23
N LEU A 145 -6.81 -6.52 0.22
CA LEU A 145 -7.02 -5.15 0.67
C LEU A 145 -5.98 -4.23 0.02
N VAL A 146 -6.44 -3.29 -0.78
CA VAL A 146 -5.59 -2.25 -1.38
C VAL A 146 -6.18 -0.90 -1.02
N MET A 147 -5.40 -0.04 -0.36
CA MET A 147 -5.79 1.33 -0.05
C MET A 147 -4.82 2.29 -0.71
N ASP A 148 -5.34 3.38 -1.25
CA ASP A 148 -4.50 4.39 -1.86
C ASP A 148 -5.18 5.77 -1.85
N LEU A 149 -4.42 6.78 -2.24
CA LEU A 149 -4.90 8.15 -2.33
C LEU A 149 -5.98 8.31 -3.40
N LEU A 150 -6.93 9.19 -3.12
CA LEU A 150 -7.92 9.66 -4.08
C LEU A 150 -7.38 10.91 -4.80
N ARG A 151 -7.45 10.92 -6.12
CA ARG A 151 -7.11 12.13 -6.88
C ARG A 151 -8.20 13.19 -6.69
N PRO A 152 -7.84 14.40 -6.19
CA PRO A 152 -8.78 15.51 -6.07
C PRO A 152 -9.20 16.07 -7.43
N ASP A 153 -10.26 16.87 -7.45
CA ASP A 153 -10.82 17.44 -8.68
C ASP A 153 -9.94 18.53 -9.29
N SER A 154 -9.12 19.20 -8.48
CA SER A 154 -8.22 20.27 -8.93
C SER A 154 -6.89 20.32 -8.18
N PRO A 155 -5.85 20.97 -8.76
CA PRO A 155 -4.60 21.24 -8.06
C PRO A 155 -4.76 22.09 -6.79
N GLU A 156 -5.73 23.03 -6.79
CA GLU A 156 -6.05 23.86 -5.63
C GLU A 156 -6.61 23.03 -4.48
N GLU A 157 -7.44 22.03 -4.79
CA GLU A 157 -7.95 21.08 -3.80
C GLU A 157 -6.82 20.18 -3.27
N ALA A 158 -5.94 19.69 -4.14
CA ALA A 158 -4.75 18.95 -3.71
C ALA A 158 -3.92 19.76 -2.72
N GLN A 159 -3.68 21.04 -2.99
CA GLN A 159 -2.95 21.91 -2.08
C GLN A 159 -3.71 22.09 -0.75
N ALA A 160 -5.02 22.26 -0.79
CA ALA A 160 -5.82 22.39 0.41
C ALA A 160 -5.80 21.12 1.29
N ILE A 161 -5.75 19.93 0.68
CA ILE A 161 -5.58 18.64 1.38
C ILE A 161 -4.22 18.61 2.08
N VAL A 162 -3.15 18.96 1.38
CA VAL A 162 -1.79 19.02 1.94
C VAL A 162 -1.72 20.00 3.12
N ASP A 163 -2.29 21.19 2.96
CA ASP A 163 -2.27 22.22 4.00
C ASP A 163 -3.06 21.83 5.26
N ARG A 164 -4.11 21.00 5.13
CA ARG A 164 -4.86 20.46 6.27
C ARG A 164 -4.13 19.32 6.97
N ASN A 165 -3.56 18.40 6.20
CA ASN A 165 -3.10 17.11 6.74
C ASN A 165 -1.59 17.05 6.99
N ALA A 166 -0.80 17.85 6.27
CA ALA A 166 0.66 17.87 6.35
C ALA A 166 1.25 19.24 6.70
N ALA A 167 0.47 20.14 7.32
CA ALA A 167 0.90 21.51 7.62
C ALA A 167 2.19 21.59 8.49
N LYS A 168 2.43 20.56 9.31
CA LYS A 168 3.57 20.50 10.23
C LYS A 168 4.75 19.69 9.68
N GLU A 169 4.54 19.00 8.57
CA GLU A 169 5.55 18.16 7.97
C GLU A 169 6.63 18.98 7.24
N PRO A 170 7.85 18.44 7.11
CA PRO A 170 8.90 19.04 6.30
C PRO A 170 8.43 19.33 4.86
N GLU A 171 8.98 20.36 4.23
CA GLU A 171 8.61 20.77 2.87
C GLU A 171 8.73 19.61 1.86
N ILE A 172 9.72 18.74 2.02
CA ILE A 172 9.92 17.57 1.17
C ILE A 172 8.70 16.64 1.22
N LEU A 173 8.15 16.33 2.39
CA LEU A 173 6.97 15.47 2.55
C LEU A 173 5.69 16.15 2.05
N ARG A 174 5.56 17.45 2.27
CA ARG A 174 4.41 18.21 1.75
C ARG A 174 4.38 18.21 0.23
N ARG A 175 5.53 18.40 -0.40
CA ARG A 175 5.69 18.34 -1.85
C ARG A 175 5.39 16.93 -2.37
N ASP A 176 5.91 15.91 -1.71
CA ASP A 176 5.69 14.52 -2.12
C ASP A 176 4.23 14.13 -1.98
N PHE A 177 3.59 14.47 -0.87
CA PHE A 177 2.15 14.26 -0.69
C PHE A 177 1.31 14.97 -1.75
N TYR A 178 1.66 16.23 -2.11
CA TYR A 178 1.01 16.92 -3.21
C TYR A 178 1.15 16.17 -4.55
N ASN A 179 2.36 15.72 -4.88
CA ASN A 179 2.62 14.98 -6.10
C ASN A 179 1.87 13.64 -6.14
N SER A 180 1.83 12.91 -5.02
CA SER A 180 1.11 11.66 -4.88
C SER A 180 -0.41 11.85 -5.07
N LEU A 181 -0.99 12.94 -4.55
CA LEU A 181 -2.39 13.29 -4.83
C LEU A 181 -2.65 13.53 -6.32
N LEU A 182 -1.73 14.20 -7.02
CA LEU A 182 -1.84 14.40 -8.48
C LEU A 182 -1.67 13.10 -9.27
N ALA A 183 -0.89 12.15 -8.75
CA ALA A 183 -0.63 10.85 -9.36
C ALA A 183 -1.69 9.79 -9.01
N ALA A 184 -2.53 10.05 -8.02
CA ALA A 184 -3.57 9.15 -7.56
C ALA A 184 -4.65 8.85 -8.62
N PHE A 185 -5.44 7.81 -8.40
CA PHE A 185 -6.60 7.46 -9.22
C PHE A 185 -7.89 7.94 -8.57
N THR A 186 -8.92 8.18 -9.40
CA THR A 186 -10.28 8.37 -8.91
C THR A 186 -10.96 7.02 -8.67
N GLU A 187 -12.06 7.02 -7.89
CA GLU A 187 -12.89 5.83 -7.67
C GLU A 187 -13.33 5.18 -8.98
N ASP A 188 -13.86 5.98 -9.92
CA ASP A 188 -14.31 5.50 -11.23
C ASP A 188 -13.19 4.85 -12.05
N GLU A 189 -11.97 5.43 -12.01
CA GLU A 189 -10.81 4.87 -12.69
C GLU A 189 -10.41 3.52 -12.09
N VAL A 190 -10.42 3.38 -10.77
CA VAL A 190 -10.12 2.11 -10.09
C VAL A 190 -11.20 1.07 -10.41
N ALA A 191 -12.48 1.45 -10.36
CA ALA A 191 -13.58 0.54 -10.73
C ALA A 191 -13.45 0.06 -12.18
N ALA A 192 -13.09 0.94 -13.11
CA ALA A 192 -12.84 0.58 -14.51
C ALA A 192 -11.65 -0.38 -14.67
N GLN A 193 -10.54 -0.17 -13.93
CA GLN A 193 -9.38 -1.08 -13.91
C GLN A 193 -9.78 -2.48 -13.43
N LEU A 194 -10.55 -2.58 -12.34
CA LEU A 194 -11.02 -3.86 -11.81
C LEU A 194 -11.95 -4.57 -12.81
N ALA A 195 -12.83 -3.84 -13.48
CA ALA A 195 -13.72 -4.39 -14.50
C ALA A 195 -12.93 -4.96 -15.70
N GLU A 196 -11.92 -4.21 -16.21
CA GLU A 196 -11.06 -4.65 -17.30
C GLU A 196 -10.25 -5.91 -16.95
N MET A 197 -9.85 -6.04 -15.69
CA MET A 197 -9.11 -7.19 -15.19
C MET A 197 -10.01 -8.38 -14.78
N ASN A 198 -11.33 -8.28 -14.96
CA ASN A 198 -12.31 -9.26 -14.50
C ASN A 198 -12.23 -9.51 -12.98
N LEU A 199 -11.99 -8.46 -12.21
CA LEU A 199 -11.94 -8.45 -10.75
C LEU A 199 -13.17 -7.75 -10.14
N SER A 200 -14.30 -7.79 -10.82
CA SER A 200 -15.55 -7.09 -10.45
C SER A 200 -16.19 -7.55 -9.12
N ARG A 201 -15.63 -8.56 -8.46
CA ARG A 201 -16.01 -8.96 -7.10
C ARG A 201 -15.21 -8.21 -6.02
N LEU A 202 -14.13 -7.53 -6.39
CA LEU A 202 -13.49 -6.57 -5.51
C LEU A 202 -14.32 -5.28 -5.54
N ILE A 203 -14.59 -4.74 -4.37
CA ILE A 203 -15.40 -3.54 -4.19
C ILE A 203 -14.48 -2.35 -3.94
N VAL A 204 -14.79 -1.23 -4.56
CA VAL A 204 -14.14 0.05 -4.30
C VAL A 204 -15.04 0.84 -3.37
N ASP A 205 -14.52 1.30 -2.23
CA ASP A 205 -15.22 2.14 -1.28
C ASP A 205 -14.37 3.37 -0.93
N MET A 206 -15.02 4.50 -0.68
CA MET A 206 -14.36 5.69 -0.15
C MET A 206 -14.26 5.57 1.37
N VAL A 207 -13.06 5.79 1.93
CA VAL A 207 -12.83 5.69 3.38
C VAL A 207 -12.76 7.04 4.08
N ASP A 208 -12.34 8.06 3.35
CA ASP A 208 -12.33 9.46 3.80
C ASP A 208 -12.26 10.41 2.58
N ASP A 209 -11.94 11.69 2.80
CA ASP A 209 -11.89 12.73 1.75
C ASP A 209 -10.68 12.62 0.82
N ARG A 210 -9.75 11.68 1.06
CA ARG A 210 -8.50 11.53 0.30
C ARG A 210 -8.05 10.10 0.06
N HIS A 211 -8.82 9.09 0.50
CA HIS A 211 -8.48 7.69 0.28
C HIS A 211 -9.66 6.86 -0.22
N TRP A 212 -9.36 5.96 -1.11
CA TRP A 212 -10.23 4.84 -1.46
C TRP A 212 -9.61 3.51 -0.99
N VAL A 213 -10.45 2.52 -0.83
CA VAL A 213 -10.05 1.15 -0.54
C VAL A 213 -10.69 0.19 -1.53
N VAL A 214 -9.91 -0.79 -2.00
CA VAL A 214 -10.40 -1.96 -2.71
C VAL A 214 -10.31 -3.14 -1.79
N SER A 215 -11.44 -3.82 -1.59
CA SER A 215 -11.51 -5.01 -0.75
C SER A 215 -12.33 -6.13 -1.38
N GLY A 216 -12.04 -7.36 -1.01
CA GLY A 216 -12.84 -8.52 -1.42
C GLY A 216 -12.05 -9.83 -1.45
N ILE A 217 -12.69 -10.86 -1.97
CA ILE A 217 -12.11 -12.21 -2.10
C ILE A 217 -11.83 -12.50 -3.57
N ILE A 218 -10.61 -12.93 -3.87
CA ILE A 218 -10.21 -13.38 -5.22
C ILE A 218 -10.87 -14.71 -5.56
N HIS A 219 -11.31 -14.84 -6.82
CA HIS A 219 -11.95 -16.07 -7.34
C HIS A 219 -11.29 -16.55 -8.63
#